data_d5532f58beb1454edab72a2d4a57ccfe
#
_entry.id   d5532f58beb1454edab72a2d4a57ccfe
#
_cell.length_a   1.000
_cell.length_b   1.000
_cell.length_c   1.000
_cell.angle_alpha   90.00
_cell.angle_beta   90.00
_cell.angle_gamma   90.00
#
_symmetry.space_group_name_H-M   'P 1'
#
loop_
_entity.id
_entity.type
_entity.pdbx_description
1 polymer ?
#
loop_
_entity_poly.entity_id
_entity_poly.type
_entity_poly.pdbx_seq_one_letter_code
_entity_poly.pdbx_strand_id
1 'polypeptide(L)'
;WKNFFEEGDERRDVMVCTYQYKWNANAGKHDKVENAKLTDWYPGKWRREWMPGGFVDPNNTGVNYCPLRFADVVLMAAEAYNETGNTPEAWKLLNMVRERAKATPITDANYSSLMKAPQVYDLPYIQDGDAAGKFRTALYWERGFELAFEGQRKYDLLRWGILGDALKFFQGNMDKTLKGKYVAGDKFVKGQHELFPIPLGELQANPALNNQNN
;
A
#
# COMPACT_ATOMS: atom_id res chain seq x y z
N TRP A 1 1.25 9.61 -4.55
CA TRP A 1 1.57 8.86 -3.34
C TRP A 1 2.53 9.63 -2.43
N LYS A 2 3.71 10.03 -2.91
CA LYS A 2 4.72 10.76 -2.12
C LYS A 2 4.16 12.00 -1.40
N ASN A 3 3.25 12.72 -2.02
CA ASN A 3 2.65 13.94 -1.48
C ASN A 3 1.58 13.70 -0.40
N PHE A 4 1.22 12.46 -0.12
CA PHE A 4 0.29 12.11 0.95
C PHE A 4 0.97 11.93 2.31
N PHE A 5 2.29 11.73 2.32
CA PHE A 5 3.04 11.71 3.56
C PHE A 5 3.16 13.11 4.14
N GLU A 6 3.10 13.24 5.45
CA GLU A 6 3.40 14.51 6.11
C GLU A 6 4.91 14.84 5.98
N GLU A 7 5.21 16.09 6.16
CA GLU A 7 6.61 16.54 6.20
C GLU A 7 7.29 15.97 7.46
N GLY A 8 8.46 15.37 7.28
CA GLY A 8 9.20 14.71 8.37
C GLY A 8 8.93 13.21 8.51
N ASP A 9 7.90 12.65 7.88
CA ASP A 9 7.71 11.19 7.84
C ASP A 9 8.87 10.53 7.05
N GLU A 10 9.73 9.81 7.76
CA GLU A 10 10.92 9.18 7.16
C GLU A 10 10.58 8.12 6.10
N ARG A 11 9.38 7.57 6.12
CA ARG A 11 8.93 6.59 5.13
C ARG A 11 8.77 7.18 3.73
N ARG A 12 8.46 8.48 3.63
CA ARG A 12 8.22 9.17 2.36
C ARG A 12 9.34 8.94 1.35
N ASP A 13 10.57 9.11 1.78
CA ASP A 13 11.75 9.04 0.91
C ASP A 13 12.32 7.61 0.79
N VAL A 14 11.90 6.72 1.69
CA VAL A 14 12.20 5.29 1.62
C VAL A 14 11.24 4.56 0.67
N MET A 15 9.93 4.86 0.75
CA MET A 15 8.90 4.15 -0.02
C MET A 15 8.97 4.38 -1.52
N VAL A 16 9.43 5.56 -1.93
CA VAL A 16 9.49 5.94 -3.35
C VAL A 16 10.92 6.28 -3.74
N CYS A 17 11.48 5.50 -4.66
CA CYS A 17 12.79 5.76 -5.22
C CYS A 17 12.65 6.66 -6.45
N THR A 18 13.18 7.87 -6.36
CA THR A 18 13.11 8.89 -7.43
C THR A 18 14.30 8.85 -8.37
N TYR A 19 15.22 7.93 -8.18
CA TYR A 19 16.47 7.83 -8.93
C TYR A 19 16.72 6.41 -9.42
N GLN A 20 17.69 6.29 -10.32
CA GLN A 20 18.24 5.02 -10.81
C GLN A 20 19.75 5.09 -10.88
N TYR A 21 20.39 3.94 -10.95
CA TYR A 21 21.83 3.84 -11.23
C TYR A 21 22.04 3.55 -12.71
N LYS A 22 22.84 4.41 -13.38
CA LYS A 22 23.23 4.23 -14.78
C LYS A 22 24.71 3.93 -14.87
N TRP A 23 25.08 2.98 -15.72
CA TRP A 23 26.49 2.68 -15.98
C TRP A 23 27.18 3.87 -16.66
N ASN A 24 28.28 4.33 -16.07
CA ASN A 24 29.15 5.34 -16.61
C ASN A 24 30.43 4.65 -17.11
N ALA A 25 30.56 4.46 -18.44
CA ALA A 25 31.70 3.79 -19.04
C ALA A 25 33.02 4.55 -18.84
N ASN A 26 32.98 5.88 -18.76
CA ASN A 26 34.18 6.71 -18.57
C ASN A 26 34.73 6.60 -17.15
N ALA A 27 33.83 6.39 -16.16
CA ALA A 27 34.22 6.28 -14.75
C ALA A 27 34.33 4.82 -14.28
N GLY A 28 33.92 3.85 -15.11
CA GLY A 28 33.90 2.43 -14.75
C GLY A 28 33.01 2.09 -13.57
N LYS A 29 31.94 2.85 -13.31
CA LYS A 29 31.03 2.69 -12.19
C LYS A 29 29.60 3.08 -12.54
N HIS A 30 28.66 2.74 -11.66
CA HIS A 30 27.30 3.23 -11.74
C HIS A 30 27.16 4.59 -11.04
N ASP A 31 26.63 5.58 -11.75
CA ASP A 31 26.30 6.88 -11.21
C ASP A 31 24.82 6.94 -10.85
N LYS A 32 24.51 7.57 -9.70
CA LYS A 32 23.14 7.87 -9.29
C LYS A 32 22.59 9.02 -10.14
N VAL A 33 21.46 8.78 -10.79
CA VAL A 33 20.79 9.75 -11.68
C VAL A 33 19.33 9.90 -11.25
N GLU A 34 18.94 11.13 -10.94
CA GLU A 34 17.55 11.44 -10.61
C GLU A 34 16.63 11.31 -11.82
N ASN A 35 15.44 10.74 -11.62
CA ASN A 35 14.41 10.60 -12.64
C ASN A 35 13.49 11.82 -12.63
N ALA A 36 13.49 12.59 -13.70
CA ALA A 36 12.68 13.79 -13.84
C ALA A 36 11.17 13.49 -13.97
N LYS A 37 10.80 12.32 -14.47
CA LYS A 37 9.40 11.93 -14.70
C LYS A 37 8.88 11.06 -13.59
N LEU A 38 7.68 11.35 -13.10
CA LEU A 38 6.98 10.54 -12.09
C LEU A 38 6.78 9.08 -12.53
N THR A 39 6.63 8.85 -13.84
CA THR A 39 6.47 7.51 -14.42
C THR A 39 7.72 6.63 -14.32
N ASP A 40 8.86 7.25 -14.04
CA ASP A 40 10.16 6.58 -13.95
C ASP A 40 10.59 6.37 -12.50
N TRP A 41 9.68 6.61 -11.55
CA TRP A 41 9.90 6.33 -10.14
C TRP A 41 9.59 4.87 -9.81
N TYR A 42 10.32 4.32 -8.86
CA TYR A 42 10.29 2.91 -8.48
C TYR A 42 9.86 2.70 -7.03
N PRO A 43 9.37 1.50 -6.67
CA PRO A 43 9.28 1.09 -5.28
C PRO A 43 10.64 1.19 -4.60
N GLY A 44 10.70 1.89 -3.46
CA GLY A 44 11.96 2.20 -2.79
C GLY A 44 12.36 1.26 -1.67
N LYS A 45 11.47 0.38 -1.22
CA LYS A 45 11.68 -0.47 -0.03
C LYS A 45 12.77 -1.53 -0.20
N TRP A 46 12.94 -2.02 -1.40
CA TRP A 46 13.82 -3.16 -1.71
C TRP A 46 15.05 -2.69 -2.50
N ARG A 47 15.69 -1.62 -2.01
CA ARG A 47 16.84 -1.03 -2.70
C ARG A 47 18.07 -1.92 -2.61
N ARG A 48 18.59 -2.29 -3.76
CA ARG A 48 19.79 -3.14 -3.85
C ARG A 48 21.04 -2.48 -3.29
N GLU A 49 21.12 -1.16 -3.30
CA GLU A 49 22.22 -0.40 -2.70
C GLU A 49 22.40 -0.62 -1.21
N TRP A 50 21.36 -1.13 -0.52
CA TRP A 50 21.41 -1.47 0.90
C TRP A 50 21.86 -2.90 1.17
N MET A 51 22.11 -3.68 0.13
CA MET A 51 22.60 -5.05 0.29
C MET A 51 24.08 -5.05 0.68
N PRO A 52 24.50 -5.95 1.60
CA PRO A 52 25.91 -6.20 1.85
C PRO A 52 26.63 -6.59 0.54
N GLY A 53 27.77 -5.94 0.25
CA GLY A 53 28.53 -6.19 -1.00
C GLY A 53 28.00 -5.43 -2.24
N GLY A 54 26.95 -4.63 -2.12
CA GLY A 54 26.43 -3.80 -3.21
C GLY A 54 25.72 -4.58 -4.32
N PHE A 55 25.65 -3.96 -5.49
CA PHE A 55 25.02 -4.52 -6.67
C PHE A 55 25.94 -5.52 -7.38
N VAL A 56 25.65 -6.82 -7.26
CA VAL A 56 26.49 -7.88 -7.86
C VAL A 56 25.83 -8.47 -9.12
N ASP A 57 24.53 -8.71 -9.12
CA ASP A 57 23.81 -9.37 -10.22
C ASP A 57 22.45 -8.71 -10.46
N PRO A 58 22.08 -8.40 -11.72
CA PRO A 58 20.79 -7.80 -12.04
C PRO A 58 19.59 -8.70 -11.72
N ASN A 59 19.75 -10.02 -11.75
CA ASN A 59 18.68 -10.99 -11.63
C ASN A 59 18.60 -11.67 -10.27
N ASN A 60 19.70 -11.67 -9.50
CA ASN A 60 19.77 -12.30 -8.19
C ASN A 60 19.93 -11.26 -7.09
N THR A 61 19.19 -11.42 -6.02
CA THR A 61 19.25 -10.54 -4.86
C THR A 61 19.21 -11.34 -3.57
N GLY A 62 19.99 -10.90 -2.56
CA GLY A 62 19.91 -11.42 -1.19
C GLY A 62 18.82 -10.75 -0.36
N VAL A 63 17.99 -9.90 -0.97
CA VAL A 63 16.85 -9.30 -0.27
C VAL A 63 15.75 -10.34 -0.09
N ASN A 64 15.46 -10.68 1.17
CA ASN A 64 14.40 -11.61 1.50
C ASN A 64 13.04 -10.91 1.50
N TYR A 65 12.04 -11.56 0.91
CA TYR A 65 10.66 -11.13 1.06
C TYR A 65 10.18 -11.43 2.49
N CYS A 66 9.57 -10.43 3.13
CA CYS A 66 9.00 -10.55 4.46
C CYS A 66 7.47 -10.60 4.34
N PRO A 67 6.84 -11.77 4.44
CA PRO A 67 5.39 -11.91 4.31
C PRO A 67 4.61 -11.30 5.47
N LEU A 68 5.21 -11.25 6.66
CA LEU A 68 4.62 -10.68 7.86
C LEU A 68 5.72 -10.03 8.70
N ARG A 69 5.47 -8.84 9.23
CA ARG A 69 6.39 -8.13 10.12
C ARG A 69 5.65 -7.45 11.28
N PHE A 70 6.40 -7.11 12.31
CA PHE A 70 5.83 -6.63 13.57
C PHE A 70 4.89 -5.43 13.41
N ALA A 71 5.20 -4.46 12.53
CA ALA A 71 4.31 -3.33 12.28
C ALA A 71 2.94 -3.75 11.72
N ASP A 72 2.88 -4.80 10.89
CA ASP A 72 1.61 -5.35 10.41
C ASP A 72 0.80 -5.96 11.56
N VAL A 73 1.46 -6.75 12.44
CA VAL A 73 0.81 -7.33 13.63
C VAL A 73 0.28 -6.23 14.55
N VAL A 74 1.03 -5.15 14.77
CA VAL A 74 0.59 -4.01 15.59
C VAL A 74 -0.63 -3.33 14.98
N LEU A 75 -0.64 -3.11 13.66
CA LEU A 75 -1.78 -2.48 12.98
C LEU A 75 -3.01 -3.41 12.93
N MET A 76 -2.82 -4.74 12.83
CA MET A 76 -3.92 -5.70 12.98
C MET A 76 -4.50 -5.69 14.39
N ALA A 77 -3.66 -5.64 15.43
CA ALA A 77 -4.12 -5.51 16.80
C ALA A 77 -4.87 -4.18 17.03
N ALA A 78 -4.36 -3.08 16.47
CA ALA A 78 -5.03 -1.78 16.53
C ALA A 78 -6.44 -1.83 15.91
N GLU A 79 -6.57 -2.47 14.75
CA GLU A 79 -7.87 -2.68 14.12
C GLU A 79 -8.81 -3.51 15.01
N ALA A 80 -8.32 -4.62 15.54
CA ALA A 80 -9.12 -5.49 16.41
C ALA A 80 -9.62 -4.76 17.67
N TYR A 81 -8.79 -3.93 18.30
CA TYR A 81 -9.22 -3.10 19.42
C TYR A 81 -10.31 -2.11 19.03
N ASN A 82 -10.20 -1.46 17.89
CA ASN A 82 -11.25 -0.56 17.42
C ASN A 82 -12.58 -1.28 17.17
N GLU A 83 -12.53 -2.43 16.49
CA GLU A 83 -13.74 -3.20 16.15
C GLU A 83 -14.40 -3.85 17.38
N THR A 84 -13.66 -4.00 18.47
CA THR A 84 -14.20 -4.46 19.77
C THR A 84 -14.58 -3.33 20.73
N GLY A 85 -14.59 -2.08 20.25
CA GLY A 85 -15.03 -0.91 21.02
C GLY A 85 -13.96 -0.25 21.89
N ASN A 86 -12.70 -0.67 21.78
CA ASN A 86 -11.59 -0.07 22.52
C ASN A 86 -10.74 0.85 21.61
N THR A 87 -11.39 1.84 20.99
CA THR A 87 -10.73 2.82 20.11
C THR A 87 -9.56 3.57 20.77
N PRO A 88 -9.58 3.92 22.07
CA PRO A 88 -8.42 4.55 22.71
C PRO A 88 -7.15 3.68 22.67
N GLU A 89 -7.25 2.38 22.85
CA GLU A 89 -6.09 1.48 22.75
C GLU A 89 -5.64 1.30 21.30
N ALA A 90 -6.61 1.26 20.38
CA ALA A 90 -6.32 1.24 18.94
C ALA A 90 -5.44 2.42 18.51
N TRP A 91 -5.74 3.64 18.96
CA TRP A 91 -4.93 4.82 18.68
C TRP A 91 -3.50 4.73 19.20
N LYS A 92 -3.29 4.17 20.41
CA LYS A 92 -1.93 3.98 20.94
C LYS A 92 -1.08 3.09 20.04
N LEU A 93 -1.64 1.98 19.59
CA LEU A 93 -0.93 1.02 18.73
C LEU A 93 -0.64 1.63 17.35
N LEU A 94 -1.58 2.33 16.74
CA LEU A 94 -1.37 3.02 15.47
C LEU A 94 -0.28 4.08 15.61
N ASN A 95 -0.32 4.87 16.67
CA ASN A 95 0.65 5.92 16.93
C ASN A 95 2.05 5.36 17.22
N MET A 96 2.18 4.18 17.81
CA MET A 96 3.48 3.51 17.97
C MET A 96 4.19 3.29 16.61
N VAL A 97 3.42 2.95 15.55
CA VAL A 97 3.97 2.82 14.19
C VAL A 97 4.37 4.18 13.62
N ARG A 98 3.55 5.21 13.85
CA ARG A 98 3.80 6.58 13.40
C ARG A 98 5.02 7.19 14.07
N GLU A 99 5.14 7.08 15.38
CA GLU A 99 6.28 7.59 16.15
C GLU A 99 7.61 6.98 15.68
N ARG A 100 7.63 5.66 15.44
CA ARG A 100 8.81 5.01 14.86
C ARG A 100 9.23 5.64 13.53
N ALA A 101 8.26 6.06 12.72
CA ALA A 101 8.47 6.69 11.41
C ALA A 101 8.70 8.22 11.50
N LYS A 102 8.75 8.78 12.70
CA LYS A 102 8.79 10.22 12.98
C LYS A 102 7.61 11.00 12.39
N ALA A 103 6.50 10.33 12.15
CA ALA A 103 5.24 10.95 11.81
C ALA A 103 4.52 11.41 13.07
N THR A 104 3.75 12.49 12.98
CA THR A 104 3.01 13.05 14.11
C THR A 104 1.95 12.07 14.61
N PRO A 105 1.90 11.75 15.91
CA PRO A 105 0.82 10.93 16.47
C PRO A 105 -0.55 11.55 16.20
N ILE A 106 -1.52 10.72 15.80
CA ILE A 106 -2.89 11.17 15.55
C ILE A 106 -3.69 11.16 16.85
N THR A 107 -4.43 12.24 17.07
CA THR A 107 -5.38 12.42 18.18
C THR A 107 -6.68 13.00 17.63
N ASP A 108 -7.76 12.97 18.39
CA ASP A 108 -9.00 13.63 17.98
C ASP A 108 -8.82 15.11 17.67
N ALA A 109 -7.91 15.79 18.40
CA ALA A 109 -7.65 17.22 18.23
C ALA A 109 -6.96 17.56 16.91
N ASN A 110 -6.07 16.70 16.40
CA ASN A 110 -5.30 16.97 15.18
C ASN A 110 -5.74 16.12 13.97
N TYR A 111 -6.68 15.21 14.15
CA TYR A 111 -7.15 14.31 13.09
C TYR A 111 -7.46 15.07 11.78
N SER A 112 -8.31 16.08 11.85
CA SER A 112 -8.74 16.85 10.67
C SER A 112 -7.60 17.60 9.96
N SER A 113 -6.55 17.96 10.68
CA SER A 113 -5.39 18.63 10.09
C SER A 113 -4.37 17.68 9.48
N LEU A 114 -4.27 16.44 10.01
CA LEU A 114 -3.34 15.42 9.56
C LEU A 114 -3.90 14.56 8.42
N MET A 115 -5.20 14.31 8.41
CA MET A 115 -5.85 13.59 7.32
C MET A 115 -6.00 14.47 6.07
N LYS A 116 -4.87 14.82 5.47
CA LYS A 116 -4.80 15.63 4.24
C LYS A 116 -4.98 14.83 2.95
N ALA A 117 -5.04 13.52 3.04
CA ALA A 117 -5.21 12.66 1.88
C ALA A 117 -6.55 12.97 1.19
N PRO A 118 -6.66 12.81 -0.15
CA PRO A 118 -7.92 12.95 -0.85
C PRO A 118 -8.98 12.19 -0.11
N GLN A 119 -10.11 12.84 0.13
CA GLN A 119 -11.20 12.23 0.86
C GLN A 119 -11.69 11.02 0.07
N VAL A 120 -11.45 9.85 0.62
CA VAL A 120 -11.97 8.57 0.13
C VAL A 120 -13.19 8.16 0.96
N TYR A 121 -13.87 9.15 1.51
CA TYR A 121 -14.95 9.00 2.48
C TYR A 121 -16.22 8.38 1.90
N ASP A 122 -16.29 8.28 0.59
CA ASP A 122 -17.37 7.56 -0.08
C ASP A 122 -17.21 6.03 -0.03
N LEU A 123 -16.09 5.55 0.49
CA LEU A 123 -15.87 4.11 0.64
C LEU A 123 -16.57 3.61 1.91
N PRO A 124 -17.37 2.53 1.84
CA PRO A 124 -18.22 2.08 2.96
C PRO A 124 -17.47 1.80 4.27
N TYR A 125 -16.21 1.36 4.20
CA TYR A 125 -15.41 1.04 5.37
C TYR A 125 -14.84 2.27 6.09
N ILE A 126 -14.56 3.36 5.37
CA ILE A 126 -13.83 4.53 5.87
C ILE A 126 -14.72 5.76 6.01
N GLN A 127 -15.84 5.61 6.71
CA GLN A 127 -16.75 6.68 7.11
C GLN A 127 -16.29 7.26 8.46
N ASP A 128 -16.00 8.55 8.51
CA ASP A 128 -15.45 9.21 9.71
C ASP A 128 -16.48 9.92 10.59
N GLY A 129 -17.75 9.50 10.51
CA GLY A 129 -18.86 10.08 11.26
C GLY A 129 -18.80 9.87 12.78
N ASP A 130 -18.04 8.89 13.24
CA ASP A 130 -17.84 8.58 14.66
C ASP A 130 -16.37 8.28 14.96
N ALA A 131 -16.06 8.03 16.24
CA ALA A 131 -14.69 7.75 16.69
C ALA A 131 -14.09 6.50 16.03
N ALA A 132 -14.89 5.44 15.89
CA ALA A 132 -14.44 4.20 15.26
C ALA A 132 -14.19 4.39 13.75
N GLY A 133 -15.06 5.14 13.07
CA GLY A 133 -14.90 5.46 11.67
C GLY A 133 -13.67 6.35 11.38
N LYS A 134 -13.42 7.34 12.24
CA LYS A 134 -12.18 8.13 12.18
C LYS A 134 -10.94 7.25 12.30
N PHE A 135 -10.96 6.32 13.24
CA PHE A 135 -9.87 5.37 13.39
C PHE A 135 -9.69 4.50 12.14
N ARG A 136 -10.78 3.94 11.57
CA ARG A 136 -10.71 3.14 10.32
C ARG A 136 -10.11 3.94 9.17
N THR A 137 -10.47 5.22 9.04
CA THR A 137 -9.88 6.11 8.04
C THR A 137 -8.38 6.29 8.25
N ALA A 138 -7.95 6.54 9.49
CA ALA A 138 -6.54 6.65 9.81
C ALA A 138 -5.79 5.34 9.56
N LEU A 139 -6.36 4.20 9.96
CA LEU A 139 -5.79 2.87 9.72
C LEU A 139 -5.67 2.55 8.23
N TYR A 140 -6.68 2.90 7.42
CA TYR A 140 -6.65 2.75 5.97
C TYR A 140 -5.41 3.41 5.37
N TRP A 141 -5.12 4.64 5.76
CA TRP A 141 -3.96 5.37 5.29
C TRP A 141 -2.66 4.85 5.90
N GLU A 142 -2.63 4.61 7.20
CA GLU A 142 -1.42 4.17 7.89
C GLU A 142 -0.93 2.82 7.39
N ARG A 143 -1.82 1.84 7.19
CA ARG A 143 -1.46 0.57 6.54
C ARG A 143 -0.97 0.78 5.12
N GLY A 144 -1.58 1.71 4.38
CA GLY A 144 -1.11 2.09 3.05
C GLY A 144 0.30 2.69 3.06
N PHE A 145 0.62 3.56 4.02
CA PHE A 145 1.94 4.17 4.17
C PHE A 145 2.97 3.14 4.66
N GLU A 146 2.62 2.39 5.69
CA GLU A 146 3.55 1.48 6.36
C GLU A 146 3.86 0.24 5.53
N LEU A 147 2.86 -0.35 4.87
CA LEU A 147 2.95 -1.64 4.17
C LEU A 147 3.01 -1.50 2.64
N ALA A 148 3.22 -0.28 2.13
CA ALA A 148 3.36 -0.05 0.69
C ALA A 148 4.43 -0.97 0.08
N PHE A 149 4.13 -1.54 -1.08
CA PHE A 149 5.00 -2.43 -1.86
C PHE A 149 5.32 -3.79 -1.20
N GLU A 150 4.61 -4.16 -0.12
CA GLU A 150 4.77 -5.45 0.56
C GLU A 150 3.68 -6.47 0.16
N GLY A 151 2.85 -6.15 -0.83
CA GLY A 151 1.80 -7.05 -1.32
C GLY A 151 0.51 -7.07 -0.49
N GLN A 152 0.45 -6.37 0.65
CA GLN A 152 -0.66 -6.46 1.60
C GLN A 152 -1.91 -5.70 1.16
N ARG A 153 -1.78 -4.63 0.38
CA ARG A 153 -2.89 -3.70 0.09
C ARG A 153 -4.12 -4.34 -0.53
N LYS A 154 -3.94 -5.27 -1.48
CA LYS A 154 -5.06 -5.98 -2.10
C LYS A 154 -5.90 -6.73 -1.05
N TYR A 155 -5.24 -7.39 -0.12
CA TYR A 155 -5.90 -8.17 0.93
C TYR A 155 -6.62 -7.30 1.95
N ASP A 156 -6.06 -6.14 2.31
CA ASP A 156 -6.76 -5.14 3.13
C ASP A 156 -8.06 -4.68 2.46
N LEU A 157 -7.99 -4.29 1.20
CA LEU A 157 -9.14 -3.81 0.45
C LEU A 157 -10.21 -4.90 0.23
N LEU A 158 -9.77 -6.17 0.09
CA LEU A 158 -10.66 -7.32 0.00
C LEU A 158 -11.42 -7.56 1.31
N ARG A 159 -10.70 -7.67 2.43
CA ARG A 159 -11.31 -7.97 3.73
C ARG A 159 -12.19 -6.84 4.25
N TRP A 160 -11.92 -5.60 3.83
CA TRP A 160 -12.79 -4.45 4.09
C TRP A 160 -13.97 -4.34 3.12
N GLY A 161 -14.05 -5.18 2.09
CA GLY A 161 -15.11 -5.20 1.10
C GLY A 161 -15.12 -4.00 0.14
N ILE A 162 -14.01 -3.27 0.03
CA ILE A 162 -13.92 -2.00 -0.72
C ILE A 162 -12.95 -2.06 -1.92
N LEU A 163 -12.50 -3.25 -2.34
CA LEU A 163 -11.53 -3.34 -3.44
C LEU A 163 -12.04 -2.68 -4.72
N GLY A 164 -13.26 -2.97 -5.14
CA GLY A 164 -13.83 -2.40 -6.36
C GLY A 164 -13.94 -0.87 -6.31
N ASP A 165 -14.40 -0.34 -5.18
CA ASP A 165 -14.54 1.10 -4.98
C ASP A 165 -13.17 1.80 -4.95
N ALA A 166 -12.20 1.20 -4.28
CA ALA A 166 -10.83 1.72 -4.26
C ALA A 166 -10.18 1.72 -5.65
N LEU A 167 -10.39 0.68 -6.47
CA LEU A 167 -9.92 0.62 -7.85
C LEU A 167 -10.56 1.70 -8.73
N LYS A 168 -11.87 1.91 -8.62
CA LYS A 168 -12.58 2.99 -9.33
C LYS A 168 -12.10 4.36 -8.91
N PHE A 169 -11.97 4.59 -7.61
CA PHE A 169 -11.44 5.85 -7.06
C PHE A 169 -10.02 6.12 -7.60
N PHE A 170 -9.14 5.14 -7.53
CA PHE A 170 -7.78 5.26 -8.04
C PHE A 170 -7.76 5.60 -9.52
N GLN A 171 -8.50 4.86 -10.35
CA GLN A 171 -8.61 5.10 -11.79
C GLN A 171 -9.18 6.48 -12.11
N GLY A 172 -10.18 6.94 -11.35
CA GLY A 172 -10.78 8.26 -11.49
C GLY A 172 -9.81 9.42 -11.26
N ASN A 173 -8.84 9.20 -10.35
CA ASN A 173 -7.83 10.20 -9.95
C ASN A 173 -6.49 10.06 -10.67
N MET A 174 -6.37 9.14 -11.61
CA MET A 174 -5.14 9.01 -12.40
C MET A 174 -4.98 10.15 -13.40
N ASP A 175 -3.71 10.45 -13.72
CA ASP A 175 -3.38 11.32 -14.83
C ASP A 175 -4.03 10.83 -16.14
N LYS A 176 -4.54 11.76 -16.95
CA LYS A 176 -5.24 11.46 -18.20
C LYS A 176 -4.43 10.59 -19.16
N THR A 177 -3.10 10.74 -19.16
CA THR A 177 -2.20 9.95 -20.02
C THR A 177 -2.08 8.49 -19.59
N LEU A 178 -2.34 8.19 -18.32
CA LEU A 178 -2.27 6.86 -17.74
C LEU A 178 -3.63 6.20 -17.60
N LYS A 179 -4.71 6.99 -17.52
CA LYS A 179 -6.07 6.52 -17.26
C LYS A 179 -6.52 5.43 -18.25
N GLY A 180 -6.24 5.60 -19.53
CA GLY A 180 -6.60 4.62 -20.57
C GLY A 180 -5.80 3.31 -20.52
N LYS A 181 -4.67 3.27 -19.78
CA LYS A 181 -3.85 2.08 -19.60
C LYS A 181 -4.22 1.28 -18.35
N TYR A 182 -4.91 1.91 -17.41
CA TYR A 182 -5.34 1.29 -16.17
C TYR A 182 -6.85 1.12 -16.17
N VAL A 183 -7.30 -0.09 -16.41
CA VAL A 183 -8.73 -0.41 -16.59
C VAL A 183 -9.32 -1.26 -15.46
N ALA A 184 -8.56 -1.51 -14.41
CA ALA A 184 -8.97 -2.40 -13.34
C ALA A 184 -10.27 -1.93 -12.64
N GLY A 185 -10.44 -0.61 -12.46
CA GLY A 185 -11.67 -0.05 -11.88
C GLY A 185 -12.91 -0.28 -12.73
N ASP A 186 -12.78 -0.15 -14.07
CA ASP A 186 -13.90 -0.34 -15.00
C ASP A 186 -14.22 -1.83 -15.22
N LYS A 187 -13.22 -2.70 -15.09
CA LYS A 187 -13.37 -4.13 -15.33
C LYS A 187 -13.68 -4.94 -14.08
N PHE A 188 -13.61 -4.34 -12.90
CA PHE A 188 -13.90 -5.05 -11.66
C PHE A 188 -15.38 -5.40 -11.55
N VAL A 189 -15.66 -6.68 -11.35
CA VAL A 189 -17.01 -7.21 -11.10
C VAL A 189 -17.03 -7.77 -9.68
N LYS A 190 -17.87 -7.14 -8.83
CA LYS A 190 -18.05 -7.57 -7.43
C LYS A 190 -18.66 -8.98 -7.38
N GLY A 191 -18.10 -9.81 -6.50
CA GLY A 191 -18.48 -11.21 -6.34
C GLY A 191 -17.71 -12.17 -7.27
N GLN A 192 -16.94 -11.64 -8.22
CA GLN A 192 -16.16 -12.43 -9.17
C GLN A 192 -14.65 -12.18 -9.04
N HIS A 193 -14.24 -10.90 -9.03
CA HIS A 193 -12.83 -10.53 -9.11
C HIS A 193 -12.13 -10.38 -7.74
N GLU A 194 -12.84 -10.66 -6.65
CA GLU A 194 -12.25 -10.78 -5.32
C GLU A 194 -11.42 -12.05 -5.17
N LEU A 195 -11.80 -13.10 -5.89
CA LEU A 195 -11.12 -14.38 -5.87
C LEU A 195 -10.21 -14.55 -7.10
N PHE A 196 -9.18 -15.35 -6.96
CA PHE A 196 -8.43 -15.83 -8.11
C PHE A 196 -9.22 -16.92 -8.83
N PRO A 197 -9.18 -16.98 -10.17
CA PRO A 197 -9.78 -18.09 -10.91
C PRO A 197 -9.07 -19.40 -10.54
N ILE A 198 -9.83 -20.49 -10.52
CA ILE A 198 -9.25 -21.83 -10.37
C ILE A 198 -8.33 -22.08 -11.56
N PRO A 199 -7.09 -22.54 -11.36
CA PRO A 199 -6.17 -22.82 -12.47
C PRO A 199 -6.78 -23.79 -13.49
N LEU A 200 -6.56 -23.53 -14.78
CA LEU A 200 -7.13 -24.33 -15.86
C LEU A 200 -6.80 -25.81 -15.74
N GLY A 201 -5.59 -26.16 -15.29
CA GLY A 201 -5.19 -27.56 -15.07
C GLY A 201 -6.05 -28.27 -14.02
N GLU A 202 -6.46 -27.57 -12.96
CA GLU A 202 -7.36 -28.12 -11.94
C GLU A 202 -8.78 -28.34 -12.50
N LEU A 203 -9.28 -27.38 -13.29
CA LEU A 203 -10.58 -27.53 -13.96
C LEU A 203 -10.62 -28.70 -14.96
N GLN A 204 -9.51 -28.93 -15.66
CA GLN A 204 -9.37 -30.06 -16.58
C GLN A 204 -9.27 -31.42 -15.86
N ALA A 205 -8.57 -31.43 -14.73
CA ALA A 205 -8.40 -32.66 -13.93
C ALA A 205 -9.67 -33.04 -13.13
N ASN A 206 -10.47 -32.04 -12.73
CA ASN A 206 -11.69 -32.27 -11.95
C ASN A 206 -12.88 -31.49 -12.55
N PRO A 207 -13.67 -32.12 -13.45
CA PRO A 207 -14.82 -31.46 -14.09
C PRO A 207 -15.90 -30.95 -13.11
N ALA A 208 -15.96 -31.46 -11.88
CA ALA A 208 -16.92 -31.02 -10.89
C ALA A 208 -16.65 -29.56 -10.44
N LEU A 209 -15.44 -29.04 -10.60
CA LEU A 209 -15.08 -27.64 -10.28
C LEU A 209 -15.68 -26.66 -11.30
N ASN A 210 -16.02 -27.07 -12.50
CA ASN A 210 -16.59 -26.18 -13.52
C ASN A 210 -17.97 -25.62 -13.14
N ASN A 211 -18.69 -26.28 -12.24
CA ASN A 211 -20.03 -25.87 -11.79
C ASN A 211 -20.00 -24.83 -10.66
N GLN A 212 -18.82 -24.45 -10.14
CA GLN A 212 -18.69 -23.50 -9.03
C GLN A 212 -18.38 -22.06 -9.48
N ASN A 213 -18.21 -21.84 -10.79
CA ASN A 213 -17.85 -20.52 -11.35
C ASN A 213 -18.97 -19.87 -12.17
N ASN A 214 -20.22 -20.30 -12.02
CA ASN A 214 -21.40 -19.66 -12.63
C ASN A 214 -22.23 -18.90 -11.60
#